data_6c736086db05c423e048d4fdea1c7983
#
_entry.id   6c736086db05c423e048d4fdea1c7983
#
_cell.length_a   1.000
_cell.length_b   1.000
_cell.length_c   1.000
_cell.angle_alpha   90.00
_cell.angle_beta   90.00
_cell.angle_gamma   90.00
#
_symmetry.space_group_name_H-M   'P 1'
#
loop_
_entity.id
_entity.type
_entity.pdbx_description
1 polymer ?
#
loop_
_entity_poly.entity_id
_entity_poly.type
_entity_poly.pdbx_seq_one_letter_code
_entity_poly.pdbx_strand_id
1 'polypeptide(L)'
;MEHLRRSFNYTTTHLGPHKLPLIGRADWNDCLNLNCFSSAPGESFQTTGPSEGPVAESVFIAGMYVKYGRDYEAICRHLGLDDEADAVCNHVNDMIKAVTESGWDGEWFLRAYDAAGEKVGSHECKEGQIFIEPQ
;
A
#
# COMPACT_ATOMS: atom_id res chain seq x y z
N MET A 1 -5.66 -20.07 9.58
CA MET A 1 -5.60 -18.85 10.40
C MET A 1 -4.20 -18.25 10.50
N GLU A 2 -3.17 -19.01 10.92
CA GLU A 2 -1.82 -18.47 11.19
C GLU A 2 -1.21 -17.71 9.99
N HIS A 3 -1.34 -18.22 8.77
CA HIS A 3 -0.84 -17.53 7.57
C HIS A 3 -1.57 -16.21 7.31
N LEU A 4 -2.90 -16.19 7.48
CA LEU A 4 -3.68 -14.96 7.33
C LEU A 4 -3.27 -13.92 8.37
N ARG A 5 -3.12 -14.33 9.63
CA ARG A 5 -2.67 -13.47 10.72
C ARG A 5 -1.30 -12.86 10.43
N ARG A 6 -0.33 -13.68 10.00
CA ARG A 6 1.01 -13.19 9.64
C ARG A 6 1.00 -12.21 8.48
N SER A 7 0.25 -12.52 7.43
CA SER A 7 0.15 -11.66 6.26
C SER A 7 -0.49 -10.31 6.61
N PHE A 8 -1.61 -10.33 7.33
CA PHE A 8 -2.29 -9.12 7.76
C PHE A 8 -1.41 -8.27 8.70
N ASN A 9 -0.80 -8.88 9.71
CA ASN A 9 0.06 -8.19 10.66
C ASN A 9 1.33 -7.64 10.01
N TYR A 10 1.87 -8.32 8.99
CA TYR A 10 3.02 -7.80 8.25
C TYR A 10 2.69 -6.42 7.66
N THR A 11 1.60 -6.31 6.90
CA THR A 11 1.19 -5.03 6.32
C THR A 11 0.88 -3.99 7.40
N THR A 12 0.18 -4.37 8.47
CA THR A 12 -0.14 -3.47 9.60
C THR A 12 1.10 -2.84 10.23
N THR A 13 2.22 -3.57 10.26
CA THR A 13 3.47 -3.12 10.91
C THR A 13 4.47 -2.49 9.95
N HIS A 14 4.21 -2.52 8.63
CA HIS A 14 5.08 -1.98 7.59
C HIS A 14 4.38 -0.85 6.83
N LEU A 15 4.18 0.26 7.54
CA LEU A 15 3.56 1.48 7.02
C LEU A 15 4.58 2.58 6.87
N GLY A 16 4.41 3.40 5.83
CA GLY A 16 5.25 4.56 5.55
C GLY A 16 4.77 5.85 6.23
N PRO A 17 5.34 7.00 5.83
CA PRO A 17 5.03 8.30 6.42
C PRO A 17 3.55 8.70 6.38
N HIS A 18 2.83 8.30 5.32
CA HIS A 18 1.39 8.57 5.15
C HIS A 18 0.50 7.48 5.75
N LYS A 19 1.11 6.51 6.48
CA LYS A 19 0.43 5.34 7.05
C LYS A 19 -0.20 4.42 6.00
N LEU A 20 0.31 4.49 4.78
CA LEU A 20 0.02 3.56 3.71
C LEU A 20 1.05 2.43 3.70
N PRO A 21 0.73 1.25 3.13
CA PRO A 21 1.67 0.13 3.08
C PRO A 21 2.94 0.47 2.31
N LEU A 22 4.09 0.15 2.90
CA LEU A 22 5.38 0.27 2.24
C LEU A 22 5.48 -0.69 1.05
N ILE A 23 6.02 -0.21 -0.05
CA ILE A 23 6.25 -1.01 -1.27
C ILE A 23 7.36 -2.05 -1.04
N GLY A 24 8.33 -1.76 -0.16
CA GLY A 24 9.45 -2.66 0.02
C GLY A 24 10.34 -2.67 -1.21
N ARG A 25 10.59 -3.86 -1.77
CA ARG A 25 11.49 -4.03 -2.91
C ARG A 25 10.86 -3.62 -4.24
N ALA A 26 9.63 -4.05 -4.47
CA ALA A 26 8.84 -3.70 -5.64
C ALA A 26 7.36 -3.76 -5.29
N ASP A 27 6.54 -2.99 -5.97
CA ASP A 27 5.09 -3.10 -5.87
C ASP A 27 4.59 -4.41 -6.51
N TRP A 28 3.30 -4.72 -6.38
CA TRP A 28 2.70 -5.90 -6.98
C TRP A 28 2.97 -5.98 -8.50
N ASN A 29 3.15 -4.85 -9.13
CA ASN A 29 3.59 -4.72 -10.50
C ASN A 29 5.09 -4.40 -10.53
N ASP A 30 5.90 -5.35 -10.91
CA ASP A 30 7.37 -5.25 -10.95
C ASP A 30 7.91 -4.10 -11.80
N CYS A 31 7.07 -3.50 -12.66
CA CYS A 31 7.44 -2.34 -13.46
C CYS A 31 7.56 -1.04 -12.64
N LEU A 32 7.05 -1.01 -11.40
CA LEU A 32 7.00 0.17 -10.55
C LEU A 32 7.79 -0.03 -9.26
N ASN A 33 9.10 -0.16 -9.36
CA ASN A 33 9.96 -0.12 -8.18
C ASN A 33 10.25 1.32 -7.78
N LEU A 34 9.36 1.90 -7.00
CA LEU A 34 9.39 3.30 -6.60
C LEU A 34 10.37 3.62 -5.48
N ASN A 35 11.04 2.63 -4.91
CA ASN A 35 12.11 2.84 -3.93
C ASN A 35 13.47 3.15 -4.54
N CYS A 36 13.63 2.94 -5.85
CA CYS A 36 14.90 3.11 -6.54
C CYS A 36 14.69 3.89 -7.82
N PHE A 37 15.43 4.97 -7.96
CA PHE A 37 15.45 5.77 -9.17
C PHE A 37 16.82 5.72 -9.81
N SER A 38 16.84 5.61 -11.14
CA SER A 38 18.00 5.91 -11.96
C SER A 38 17.61 6.90 -13.03
N SER A 39 18.52 7.76 -13.36
CA SER A 39 18.43 8.61 -14.55
C SER A 39 18.86 7.88 -15.83
N ALA A 40 19.37 6.65 -15.71
CA ALA A 40 19.85 5.87 -16.86
C ALA A 40 18.72 4.99 -17.41
N PRO A 41 18.29 5.18 -18.68
CA PRO A 41 17.30 4.33 -19.30
C PRO A 41 17.76 2.87 -19.37
N GLY A 42 16.85 1.95 -19.03
CA GLY A 42 17.13 0.51 -19.08
C GLY A 42 17.87 -0.06 -17.89
N GLU A 43 18.17 0.73 -16.86
CA GLU A 43 18.74 0.24 -15.62
C GLU A 43 17.69 -0.53 -14.80
N SER A 44 18.07 -1.70 -14.30
CA SER A 44 17.18 -2.54 -13.51
C SER A 44 17.31 -2.22 -12.02
N PHE A 45 16.32 -1.57 -11.47
CA PHE A 45 16.27 -1.21 -10.05
C PHE A 45 15.99 -2.37 -9.12
N GLN A 46 15.29 -3.37 -9.60
CA GLN A 46 14.93 -4.54 -8.82
C GLN A 46 16.13 -5.34 -8.35
N THR A 47 17.23 -5.26 -9.10
CA THR A 47 18.47 -5.99 -8.79
C THR A 47 19.50 -5.15 -8.04
N THR A 48 19.44 -3.83 -8.15
CA THR A 48 20.46 -2.91 -7.61
C THR A 48 19.98 -2.06 -6.44
N GLY A 49 18.68 -1.94 -6.27
CA GLY A 49 18.10 -1.12 -5.22
C GLY A 49 17.98 -1.83 -3.87
N PRO A 50 17.57 -1.10 -2.84
CA PRO A 50 17.34 -1.67 -1.53
C PRO A 50 16.22 -2.73 -1.58
N SER A 51 16.36 -3.78 -0.80
CA SER A 51 15.34 -4.82 -0.69
C SER A 51 14.09 -4.34 0.08
N GLU A 52 14.26 -3.31 0.89
CA GLU A 52 13.19 -2.66 1.65
C GLU A 52 13.30 -1.15 1.47
N GLY A 53 12.18 -0.52 1.13
CA GLY A 53 12.10 0.93 0.99
C GLY A 53 11.41 1.54 2.21
N PRO A 54 12.02 2.55 2.84
CA PRO A 54 11.45 3.15 4.05
C PRO A 54 10.33 4.16 3.78
N VAL A 55 10.12 4.58 2.54
CA VAL A 55 9.27 5.73 2.22
C VAL A 55 8.25 5.45 1.13
N ALA A 56 8.60 4.73 0.06
CA ALA A 56 7.66 4.46 -1.03
C ALA A 56 6.45 3.65 -0.54
N GLU A 57 5.24 4.14 -0.85
CA GLU A 57 3.98 3.62 -0.32
C GLU A 57 3.00 3.33 -1.45
N SER A 58 2.21 2.26 -1.32
CA SER A 58 1.23 1.83 -2.32
C SER A 58 -0.20 2.10 -1.88
N VAL A 59 -0.91 2.93 -2.63
CA VAL A 59 -2.36 3.14 -2.44
C VAL A 59 -3.16 1.92 -2.89
N PHE A 60 -2.72 1.23 -3.96
CA PHE A 60 -3.36 -0.01 -4.41
C PHE A 60 -3.32 -1.11 -3.35
N ILE A 61 -2.17 -1.34 -2.72
CA ILE A 61 -2.05 -2.33 -1.64
C ILE A 61 -2.89 -1.91 -0.43
N ALA A 62 -3.01 -0.61 -0.15
CA ALA A 62 -3.91 -0.11 0.90
C ALA A 62 -5.38 -0.47 0.60
N GLY A 63 -5.83 -0.31 -0.65
CA GLY A 63 -7.17 -0.73 -1.08
C GLY A 63 -7.38 -2.25 -0.93
N MET A 64 -6.40 -3.05 -1.33
CA MET A 64 -6.42 -4.51 -1.10
C MET A 64 -6.46 -4.86 0.39
N TYR A 65 -5.69 -4.17 1.22
CA TYR A 65 -5.70 -4.35 2.67
C TYR A 65 -7.09 -4.11 3.27
N VAL A 66 -7.76 -3.02 2.85
CA VAL A 66 -9.13 -2.72 3.29
C VAL A 66 -10.09 -3.83 2.87
N LYS A 67 -10.06 -4.23 1.60
CA LYS A 67 -10.95 -5.28 1.08
C LYS A 67 -10.77 -6.60 1.81
N TYR A 68 -9.57 -7.13 1.81
CA TYR A 68 -9.30 -8.45 2.40
C TYR A 68 -9.24 -8.43 3.93
N GLY A 69 -8.99 -7.27 4.53
CA GLY A 69 -9.14 -7.07 5.96
C GLY A 69 -10.59 -7.25 6.43
N ARG A 70 -11.57 -6.77 5.65
CA ARG A 70 -13.00 -7.04 5.92
C ARG A 70 -13.34 -8.53 5.83
N ASP A 71 -12.80 -9.22 4.84
CA ASP A 71 -12.98 -10.67 4.71
C ASP A 71 -12.34 -11.42 5.89
N TYR A 72 -11.16 -10.98 6.34
CA TYR A 72 -10.47 -11.54 7.50
C TYR A 72 -11.24 -11.29 8.80
N GLU A 73 -11.77 -10.10 9.02
CA GLU A 73 -12.67 -9.78 10.14
C GLU A 73 -13.85 -10.75 10.18
N ALA A 74 -14.52 -10.95 9.04
CA ALA A 74 -15.66 -11.87 8.94
C ALA A 74 -15.28 -13.31 9.28
N ILE A 75 -14.10 -13.79 8.85
CA ILE A 75 -13.58 -15.11 9.21
C ILE A 75 -13.34 -15.20 10.72
N CYS A 76 -12.73 -14.19 11.33
CA CYS A 76 -12.50 -14.14 12.77
C CYS A 76 -13.83 -14.21 13.55
N ARG A 77 -14.83 -13.43 13.16
CA ARG A 77 -16.18 -13.48 13.75
C ARG A 77 -16.80 -14.88 13.64
N HIS A 78 -16.72 -15.49 12.44
CA HIS A 78 -17.26 -16.83 12.22
C HIS A 78 -16.62 -17.90 13.12
N LEU A 79 -15.36 -17.71 13.47
CA LEU A 79 -14.58 -18.61 14.33
C LEU A 79 -14.69 -18.27 15.83
N GLY A 80 -15.46 -17.26 16.22
CA GLY A 80 -15.57 -16.80 17.61
C GLY A 80 -14.31 -16.12 18.15
N LEU A 81 -13.46 -15.56 17.27
CA LEU A 81 -12.25 -14.82 17.62
C LEU A 81 -12.57 -13.32 17.68
N ASP A 82 -13.45 -12.92 18.59
CA ASP A 82 -14.03 -11.57 18.61
C ASP A 82 -12.99 -10.48 18.89
N ASP A 83 -12.09 -10.69 19.84
CA ASP A 83 -11.01 -9.72 20.12
C ASP A 83 -10.10 -9.47 18.89
N GLU A 84 -9.80 -10.54 18.14
CA GLU A 84 -9.03 -10.45 16.90
C GLU A 84 -9.83 -9.74 15.81
N ALA A 85 -11.11 -10.02 15.69
CA ALA A 85 -12.01 -9.35 14.75
C ALA A 85 -12.10 -7.85 15.03
N ASP A 86 -12.21 -7.45 16.29
CA ASP A 86 -12.25 -6.05 16.70
C ASP A 86 -10.93 -5.34 16.38
N ALA A 87 -9.79 -5.98 16.63
CA ALA A 87 -8.47 -5.44 16.28
C ALA A 87 -8.33 -5.26 14.77
N VAL A 88 -8.74 -6.26 13.96
CA VAL A 88 -8.73 -6.17 12.49
C VAL A 88 -9.62 -5.03 12.01
N CYS A 89 -10.84 -4.92 12.56
CA CYS A 89 -11.77 -3.83 12.22
C CYS A 89 -11.15 -2.45 12.45
N ASN A 90 -10.48 -2.26 13.58
CA ASN A 90 -9.80 -1.00 13.90
C ASN A 90 -8.68 -0.69 12.90
N HIS A 91 -7.81 -1.65 12.59
CA HIS A 91 -6.73 -1.48 11.61
C HIS A 91 -7.27 -1.18 10.20
N VAL A 92 -8.36 -1.82 9.79
CA VAL A 92 -9.00 -1.52 8.51
C VAL A 92 -9.55 -0.09 8.48
N ASN A 93 -10.17 0.36 9.57
CA ASN A 93 -10.68 1.73 9.66
C ASN A 93 -9.55 2.77 9.64
N ASP A 94 -8.42 2.50 10.31
CA ASP A 94 -7.23 3.34 10.25
C ASP A 94 -6.67 3.43 8.81
N MET A 95 -6.64 2.31 8.09
CA MET A 95 -6.22 2.29 6.69
C MET A 95 -7.19 3.07 5.78
N ILE A 96 -8.50 2.94 5.97
CA ILE A 96 -9.50 3.74 5.23
C ILE A 96 -9.24 5.23 5.45
N LYS A 97 -8.96 5.62 6.68
CA LYS A 97 -8.61 7.00 7.00
C LYS A 97 -7.34 7.45 6.27
N ALA A 98 -6.28 6.65 6.33
CA ALA A 98 -5.03 6.95 5.65
C ALA A 98 -5.22 7.09 4.13
N VAL A 99 -5.97 6.20 3.49
CA VAL A 99 -6.29 6.28 2.05
C VAL A 99 -7.10 7.53 1.74
N THR A 100 -8.08 7.88 2.59
CA THR A 100 -8.91 9.08 2.38
C THR A 100 -8.11 10.36 2.53
N GLU A 101 -7.21 10.42 3.50
CA GLU A 101 -6.41 11.63 3.80
C GLU A 101 -5.21 11.80 2.86
N SER A 102 -4.58 10.70 2.43
CA SER A 102 -3.33 10.73 1.69
C SER A 102 -3.36 9.99 0.35
N GLY A 103 -4.35 9.16 0.10
CA GLY A 103 -4.47 8.39 -1.15
C GLY A 103 -5.43 8.99 -2.17
N TRP A 104 -6.30 9.93 -1.76
CA TRP A 104 -7.28 10.56 -2.63
C TRP A 104 -6.78 11.90 -3.15
N ASP A 105 -6.76 12.07 -4.47
CA ASP A 105 -6.21 13.24 -5.16
C ASP A 105 -7.28 14.27 -5.60
N GLY A 106 -8.50 14.16 -5.08
CA GLY A 106 -9.63 15.03 -5.37
C GLY A 106 -10.60 14.47 -6.41
N GLU A 107 -10.14 13.72 -7.40
CA GLU A 107 -10.95 13.10 -8.45
C GLU A 107 -10.74 11.58 -8.57
N TRP A 108 -9.53 11.10 -8.25
CA TRP A 108 -9.15 9.68 -8.29
C TRP A 108 -8.16 9.33 -7.20
N PHE A 109 -7.88 8.04 -7.01
CA PHE A 109 -6.85 7.60 -6.07
C PHE A 109 -5.46 7.70 -6.70
N LEU A 110 -4.49 8.20 -5.92
CA LEU A 110 -3.08 8.11 -6.27
C LEU A 110 -2.68 6.66 -6.54
N ARG A 111 -1.66 6.49 -7.37
CA ARG A 111 -1.02 5.18 -7.51
C ARG A 111 -0.15 4.84 -6.31
N ALA A 112 0.69 5.78 -5.91
CA ALA A 112 1.69 5.59 -4.88
C ALA A 112 2.34 6.91 -4.44
N TYR A 113 3.17 6.81 -3.41
CA TYR A 113 4.26 7.74 -3.13
C TYR A 113 5.58 7.06 -3.44
N ASP A 114 6.52 7.79 -4.02
CA ASP A 114 7.85 7.28 -4.35
C ASP A 114 8.85 7.38 -3.19
N ALA A 115 10.12 7.00 -3.43
CA ALA A 115 11.17 7.04 -2.42
C ALA A 115 11.55 8.47 -1.98
N ALA A 116 11.20 9.49 -2.74
CA ALA A 116 11.38 10.89 -2.40
C ALA A 116 10.15 11.47 -1.67
N GLY A 117 9.05 10.68 -1.58
CA GLY A 117 7.77 11.12 -1.04
C GLY A 117 6.91 11.89 -2.04
N GLU A 118 7.27 11.85 -3.33
CA GLU A 118 6.51 12.50 -4.38
C GLU A 118 5.32 11.64 -4.81
N LYS A 119 4.22 12.30 -5.20
CA LYS A 119 3.01 11.62 -5.66
C LYS A 119 3.21 10.99 -7.04
N VAL A 120 2.71 9.78 -7.21
CA VAL A 120 2.61 9.07 -8.49
C VAL A 120 1.14 8.84 -8.81
N GLY A 121 0.72 9.21 -10.03
CA GLY A 121 -0.69 9.12 -10.41
C GLY A 121 -1.54 10.26 -9.87
N SER A 122 -1.00 11.47 -9.78
CA SER A 122 -1.68 12.68 -9.34
C SER A 122 -1.99 13.60 -10.52
N HIS A 123 -3.01 14.44 -10.39
CA HIS A 123 -3.25 15.55 -11.32
C HIS A 123 -2.10 16.55 -11.37
N GLU A 124 -1.24 16.57 -10.36
CA GLU A 124 -0.02 17.41 -10.30
C GLU A 124 1.10 16.86 -11.20
N CYS A 125 1.04 15.57 -11.58
CA CYS A 125 2.04 14.94 -12.44
C CYS A 125 1.91 15.44 -13.88
N LYS A 126 3.07 15.64 -14.57
CA LYS A 126 3.07 16.01 -15.99
C LYS A 126 2.59 14.89 -16.90
N GLU A 127 2.91 13.65 -16.54
CA GLU A 127 2.55 12.42 -17.24
C GLU A 127 2.11 11.35 -16.23
N GLY A 128 1.33 10.37 -16.68
CA GLY A 128 0.88 9.29 -15.80
C GLY A 128 0.03 9.79 -14.63
N GLN A 129 -0.95 10.65 -14.93
CA GLN A 129 -1.78 11.26 -13.89
C GLN A 129 -2.78 10.28 -13.26
N ILE A 130 -3.17 9.24 -13.99
CA ILE A 130 -4.11 8.23 -13.49
C ILE A 130 -3.63 6.83 -13.82
N PHE A 131 -3.79 5.92 -12.86
CA PHE A 131 -3.54 4.48 -12.98
C PHE A 131 -4.83 3.74 -12.63
N ILE A 132 -5.08 2.63 -13.31
CA ILE A 132 -6.34 1.88 -13.15
C ILE A 132 -6.36 1.04 -11.86
N GLU A 133 -5.20 0.60 -11.40
CA GLU A 133 -5.10 -0.36 -10.30
C GLU A 133 -5.68 0.15 -8.98
N PRO A 134 -5.48 1.42 -8.58
CA PRO A 134 -6.00 1.92 -7.32
C PRO A 134 -7.47 2.38 -7.38
N GLN A 135 -8.12 2.36 -8.56
CA GLN A 135 -9.47 2.88 -8.76
C GLN A 135 -10.59 1.92 -8.34
#